data_dc0f605c2f30e2356c9e3fce04f605ef
#
_entry.id   dc0f605c2f30e2356c9e3fce04f605ef
#
_cell.length_a   1.000
_cell.length_b   1.000
_cell.length_c   1.000
_cell.angle_alpha   90.00
_cell.angle_beta   90.00
_cell.angle_gamma   90.00
#
_symmetry.space_group_name_H-M   'P 1'
#
loop_
_entity.id
_entity.type
_entity.pdbx_description
1 polymer ?
#
loop_
_entity_poly.entity_id
_entity_poly.type
_entity_poly.pdbx_seq_one_letter_code
_entity_poly.pdbx_strand_id
1 'polypeptide(L)'
;MRHIIQYTILLLCCPLMTIAQDFDGHNWMQHLDDSRTIASLSIPGAHDAATGEGVHMVSGFGKTQELSLAAQWDCGVRAFDLRPAVIGEELHIYHGPIRTKISFGKALEILCDKLAEHPTEFAIVLMREESDSENSTERALWPSTVGKAIENIGDKAAIFSPAMKVGDARGKIIFISRNAYTGCNRGAIIKGWSHSPQGTTNATITSLTDDATARLQMQDYYAPTDKEKQKAKEEAVLQCLQRAASAPADVWTINFLSGYSNRWLGFTPFATTSGYKRNAQRIHPIVIDSLTAKPQPTGIMMLDFAGCDKTGGGIWHWSAFETFGAEIVDKIIGQNFK
;
A
#
# COMPACT_ATOMS: atom_id res chain seq x y z
N MET A 1 -55.26 -35.29 -39.85
CA MET A 1 -54.16 -34.32 -40.06
C MET A 1 -53.96 -33.57 -38.75
N ARG A 2 -52.88 -33.85 -38.01
CA ARG A 2 -52.51 -33.15 -36.77
C ARG A 2 -51.39 -32.18 -37.11
N HIS A 3 -51.61 -30.87 -36.94
CA HIS A 3 -50.62 -29.82 -37.11
C HIS A 3 -49.78 -29.73 -35.83
N ILE A 4 -48.50 -30.04 -35.93
CA ILE A 4 -47.49 -29.81 -34.89
C ILE A 4 -46.96 -28.38 -35.09
N ILE A 5 -47.27 -27.51 -34.10
CA ILE A 5 -46.72 -26.15 -34.07
C ILE A 5 -45.35 -26.24 -33.30
N GLN A 6 -44.25 -26.05 -34.04
CA GLN A 6 -42.91 -25.89 -33.44
C GLN A 6 -42.71 -24.46 -32.96
N TYR A 7 -42.58 -24.31 -31.65
CA TYR A 7 -42.12 -23.05 -31.07
C TYR A 7 -40.59 -22.99 -31.09
N THR A 8 -40.06 -22.12 -31.90
CA THR A 8 -38.60 -21.79 -31.86
C THR A 8 -38.39 -20.75 -30.75
N ILE A 9 -37.76 -21.16 -29.66
CA ILE A 9 -37.31 -20.25 -28.61
C ILE A 9 -36.02 -19.59 -29.10
N LEU A 10 -36.12 -18.32 -29.47
CA LEU A 10 -34.95 -17.46 -29.77
C LEU A 10 -34.34 -17.02 -28.45
N LEU A 11 -33.24 -17.68 -28.02
CA LEU A 11 -32.43 -17.17 -26.93
C LEU A 11 -31.70 -15.91 -27.41
N LEU A 12 -32.15 -14.74 -27.00
CA LEU A 12 -31.39 -13.51 -27.12
C LEU A 12 -30.22 -13.59 -26.15
N CYS A 13 -29.03 -13.96 -26.67
CA CYS A 13 -27.77 -13.75 -26.01
C CYS A 13 -27.47 -12.24 -26.05
N CYS A 14 -27.94 -11.47 -25.06
CA CYS A 14 -27.45 -10.13 -24.81
C CYS A 14 -26.00 -10.27 -24.34
N PRO A 15 -25.00 -9.73 -25.07
CA PRO A 15 -23.66 -9.60 -24.50
C PRO A 15 -23.79 -8.64 -23.30
N LEU A 16 -23.53 -9.15 -22.11
CA LEU A 16 -23.24 -8.29 -20.95
C LEU A 16 -21.99 -7.49 -21.32
N MET A 17 -22.20 -6.31 -21.89
CA MET A 17 -21.14 -5.30 -21.92
C MET A 17 -20.87 -4.96 -20.46
N THR A 18 -19.81 -5.50 -19.89
CA THR A 18 -19.18 -4.97 -18.70
C THR A 18 -18.70 -3.57 -19.08
N ILE A 19 -19.50 -2.57 -18.77
CA ILE A 19 -19.04 -1.17 -18.76
C ILE A 19 -17.92 -1.19 -17.75
N ALA A 20 -16.69 -0.92 -18.20
CA ALA A 20 -15.59 -0.63 -17.28
C ALA A 20 -16.07 0.55 -16.43
N GLN A 21 -16.33 0.31 -15.16
CA GLN A 21 -16.73 1.37 -14.25
C GLN A 21 -15.49 2.19 -14.01
N ASP A 22 -15.47 3.40 -14.56
CA ASP A 22 -14.44 4.38 -14.33
C ASP A 22 -14.59 4.85 -12.88
N PHE A 23 -13.72 4.38 -12.00
CA PHE A 23 -13.78 4.74 -10.57
C PHE A 23 -13.14 6.11 -10.39
N ASP A 24 -13.86 7.02 -9.78
CA ASP A 24 -13.27 8.24 -9.27
C ASP A 24 -12.31 7.91 -8.12
N GLY A 25 -11.02 8.09 -8.34
CA GLY A 25 -9.98 7.81 -7.35
C GLY A 25 -10.17 8.58 -6.04
N HIS A 26 -10.82 9.74 -6.08
CA HIS A 26 -11.03 10.58 -4.89
C HIS A 26 -11.93 9.93 -3.83
N ASN A 27 -12.96 9.14 -4.23
CA ASN A 27 -13.99 8.63 -3.32
C ASN A 27 -14.53 7.25 -3.71
N TRP A 28 -13.69 6.36 -4.23
CA TRP A 28 -14.10 5.04 -4.70
C TRP A 28 -14.69 4.14 -3.59
N MET A 29 -14.31 4.36 -2.33
CA MET A 29 -14.83 3.56 -1.21
C MET A 29 -16.30 3.89 -0.87
N GLN A 30 -16.87 4.99 -1.38
CA GLN A 30 -18.28 5.30 -1.19
C GLN A 30 -19.22 4.19 -1.71
N HIS A 31 -18.74 3.39 -2.68
CA HIS A 31 -19.48 2.29 -3.28
C HIS A 31 -19.31 0.95 -2.54
N LEU A 32 -18.50 0.92 -1.48
CA LEU A 32 -18.31 -0.28 -0.66
C LEU A 32 -19.46 -0.43 0.34
N ASP A 33 -19.87 -1.68 0.55
CA ASP A 33 -20.83 -2.01 1.62
C ASP A 33 -20.16 -1.83 2.99
N ASP A 34 -20.81 -1.11 3.90
CA ASP A 34 -20.34 -0.83 5.25
C ASP A 34 -20.11 -2.09 6.10
N SER A 35 -20.78 -3.19 5.77
CA SER A 35 -20.66 -4.47 6.48
C SER A 35 -19.43 -5.30 6.07
N ARG A 36 -18.76 -4.97 4.96
CA ARG A 36 -17.55 -5.67 4.53
C ARG A 36 -16.41 -5.45 5.50
N THR A 37 -15.66 -6.52 5.79
CA THR A 37 -14.43 -6.41 6.58
C THR A 37 -13.32 -5.77 5.76
N ILE A 38 -12.53 -4.90 6.38
CA ILE A 38 -11.39 -4.24 5.70
C ILE A 38 -10.36 -5.26 5.23
N ALA A 39 -10.15 -6.34 6.00
CA ALA A 39 -9.24 -7.42 5.63
C ALA A 39 -9.61 -8.10 4.28
N SER A 40 -10.89 -8.05 3.86
CA SER A 40 -11.38 -8.63 2.59
C SER A 40 -11.25 -7.71 1.39
N LEU A 41 -10.79 -6.48 1.57
CA LEU A 41 -10.72 -5.49 0.50
C LEU A 41 -9.45 -5.61 -0.33
N SER A 42 -9.52 -5.10 -1.54
CA SER A 42 -8.39 -4.83 -2.43
C SER A 42 -8.03 -3.35 -2.32
N ILE A 43 -6.90 -3.04 -1.70
CA ILE A 43 -6.52 -1.67 -1.34
C ILE A 43 -5.17 -1.33 -1.98
N PRO A 44 -5.12 -0.36 -2.93
CA PRO A 44 -3.85 0.14 -3.41
C PRO A 44 -3.14 0.97 -2.33
N GLY A 45 -1.84 0.72 -2.19
CA GLY A 45 -0.97 1.39 -1.24
C GLY A 45 0.31 1.91 -1.88
N ALA A 46 0.91 2.91 -1.27
CA ALA A 46 2.18 3.50 -1.68
C ALA A 46 3.29 3.15 -0.67
N HIS A 47 4.32 2.46 -1.17
CA HIS A 47 5.55 2.18 -0.42
C HIS A 47 6.37 3.46 -0.29
N ASP A 48 6.91 3.74 0.92
CA ASP A 48 7.65 4.97 1.23
C ASP A 48 6.95 6.23 0.67
N ALA A 49 5.65 6.33 0.96
CA ALA A 49 4.70 7.26 0.35
C ALA A 49 5.17 8.72 0.37
N ALA A 50 5.84 9.14 1.46
CA ALA A 50 6.30 10.51 1.66
C ALA A 50 7.47 10.91 0.73
N THR A 51 8.12 9.97 0.02
CA THR A 51 9.18 10.30 -0.94
C THR A 51 8.66 11.10 -2.13
N GLY A 52 7.36 11.04 -2.41
CA GLY A 52 6.67 11.85 -3.41
C GLY A 52 6.68 13.35 -3.12
N GLU A 53 6.73 13.75 -1.84
CA GLU A 53 6.90 15.15 -1.41
C GLU A 53 8.32 15.69 -1.68
N GLY A 54 9.23 14.80 -2.08
CA GLY A 54 10.63 15.08 -2.31
C GLY A 54 11.53 14.60 -1.19
N VAL A 55 12.82 14.49 -1.50
CA VAL A 55 13.86 14.01 -0.59
C VAL A 55 15.00 15.00 -0.49
N HIS A 56 15.72 14.99 0.67
CA HIS A 56 16.93 15.78 0.89
C HIS A 56 18.18 15.04 0.38
N MET A 57 18.16 14.67 -0.90
CA MET A 57 19.27 14.01 -1.57
C MET A 57 19.43 14.53 -3.01
N VAL A 58 20.61 14.33 -3.57
CA VAL A 58 20.85 14.59 -5.00
C VAL A 58 19.91 13.69 -5.83
N SER A 59 19.40 14.23 -6.94
CA SER A 59 18.49 13.51 -7.85
C SER A 59 19.07 12.14 -8.24
N GLY A 60 18.26 11.09 -8.12
CA GLY A 60 18.61 9.71 -8.48
C GLY A 60 18.66 8.71 -7.33
N PHE A 61 18.41 9.16 -6.09
CA PHE A 61 18.39 8.29 -4.90
C PHE A 61 17.11 8.48 -4.07
N GLY A 62 16.67 7.40 -3.45
CA GLY A 62 15.66 7.40 -2.40
C GLY A 62 14.23 7.74 -2.79
N LYS A 63 13.92 7.97 -4.06
CA LYS A 63 12.58 8.30 -4.52
C LYS A 63 11.86 7.03 -4.99
N THR A 64 10.75 6.69 -4.34
CA THR A 64 9.88 5.55 -4.67
C THR A 64 8.52 6.00 -5.19
N GLN A 65 8.18 7.29 -5.02
CA GLN A 65 6.95 7.88 -5.51
C GLN A 65 7.24 9.16 -6.29
N GLU A 66 6.47 9.44 -7.35
CA GLU A 66 6.52 10.72 -8.08
C GLU A 66 5.46 11.70 -7.57
N LEU A 67 4.29 11.20 -7.17
CA LEU A 67 3.15 11.98 -6.74
C LEU A 67 3.24 12.34 -5.25
N SER A 68 2.80 13.54 -4.88
CA SER A 68 2.62 13.94 -3.49
C SER A 68 1.57 13.06 -2.78
N LEU A 69 1.52 13.06 -1.45
CA LEU A 69 0.52 12.29 -0.69
C LEU A 69 -0.92 12.62 -1.12
N ALA A 70 -1.20 13.91 -1.33
CA ALA A 70 -2.52 14.34 -1.81
C ALA A 70 -2.81 13.78 -3.22
N ALA A 71 -1.86 13.85 -4.15
CA ALA A 71 -2.04 13.32 -5.50
C ALA A 71 -2.10 11.77 -5.52
N GLN A 72 -1.39 11.08 -4.62
CA GLN A 72 -1.55 9.63 -4.43
C GLN A 72 -2.98 9.28 -3.97
N TRP A 73 -3.53 10.06 -3.04
CA TRP A 73 -4.94 9.91 -2.64
C TRP A 73 -5.88 10.09 -3.83
N ASP A 74 -5.68 11.15 -4.60
CA ASP A 74 -6.52 11.51 -5.75
C ASP A 74 -6.50 10.42 -6.84
N CYS A 75 -5.40 9.68 -6.95
CA CYS A 75 -5.30 8.49 -7.81
C CYS A 75 -5.93 7.22 -7.20
N GLY A 76 -6.46 7.25 -5.98
CA GLY A 76 -7.13 6.10 -5.35
C GLY A 76 -6.31 5.34 -4.32
N VAL A 77 -5.07 5.73 -4.03
CA VAL A 77 -4.27 5.13 -2.94
C VAL A 77 -4.94 5.37 -1.59
N ARG A 78 -5.03 4.31 -0.76
CA ARG A 78 -5.61 4.38 0.59
C ARG A 78 -4.75 3.72 1.65
N ALA A 79 -3.60 3.14 1.30
CA ALA A 79 -2.60 2.69 2.27
C ALA A 79 -1.27 3.41 2.03
N PHE A 80 -0.69 3.99 3.08
CA PHE A 80 0.50 4.84 3.01
C PHE A 80 1.57 4.29 3.96
N ASP A 81 2.72 3.86 3.43
CA ASP A 81 3.89 3.48 4.22
C ASP A 81 4.64 4.76 4.61
N LEU A 82 4.55 5.11 5.90
CA LEU A 82 5.19 6.29 6.47
C LEU A 82 6.16 5.85 7.57
N ARG A 83 7.40 6.29 7.48
CA ARG A 83 8.49 5.84 8.36
C ARG A 83 9.07 6.99 9.17
N PRO A 84 8.37 7.38 10.26
CA PRO A 84 8.82 8.47 11.11
C PRO A 84 10.06 8.10 11.93
N ALA A 85 10.94 9.08 12.11
CA ALA A 85 12.05 9.08 13.05
C ALA A 85 12.03 10.36 13.87
N VAL A 86 12.47 10.29 15.14
CA VAL A 86 12.63 11.46 15.98
C VAL A 86 13.97 12.12 15.68
N ILE A 87 13.93 13.43 15.40
CA ILE A 87 15.09 14.30 15.31
C ILE A 87 14.83 15.54 16.17
N GLY A 88 15.58 15.69 17.21
CA GLY A 88 15.25 16.67 18.26
C GLY A 88 13.94 16.26 18.96
N GLU A 89 12.89 17.07 18.80
CA GLU A 89 11.55 16.80 19.36
C GLU A 89 10.49 16.53 18.26
N GLU A 90 10.89 16.53 16.99
CA GLU A 90 9.99 16.43 15.84
C GLU A 90 10.08 15.05 15.17
N LEU A 91 8.97 14.62 14.57
CA LEU A 91 8.90 13.43 13.72
C LEU A 91 9.12 13.80 12.26
N HIS A 92 10.26 13.39 11.72
CA HIS A 92 10.56 13.48 10.29
C HIS A 92 10.39 12.13 9.62
N ILE A 93 10.02 12.11 8.34
CA ILE A 93 9.85 10.87 7.60
C ILE A 93 11.13 10.56 6.82
N TYR A 94 11.54 9.29 6.86
CA TYR A 94 12.75 8.79 6.22
C TYR A 94 12.44 7.65 5.26
N HIS A 95 13.37 7.44 4.32
CA HIS A 95 13.51 6.23 3.51
C HIS A 95 14.97 5.75 3.64
N GLY A 96 15.24 4.74 4.48
CA GLY A 96 16.58 4.43 4.93
C GLY A 96 17.25 5.67 5.55
N PRO A 97 18.46 6.04 5.12
CA PRO A 97 19.15 7.23 5.61
C PRO A 97 18.63 8.54 5.00
N ILE A 98 17.68 8.48 4.08
CA ILE A 98 17.27 9.65 3.28
C ILE A 98 16.05 10.29 3.90
N ARG A 99 16.21 11.53 4.41
CA ARG A 99 15.10 12.33 4.92
C ARG A 99 14.23 12.84 3.78
N THR A 100 12.91 12.74 3.94
CA THR A 100 11.94 13.38 3.04
C THR A 100 11.74 14.86 3.39
N LYS A 101 11.10 15.62 2.50
CA LYS A 101 10.83 17.05 2.71
C LYS A 101 9.55 17.33 3.50
N ILE A 102 8.91 16.29 4.04
CA ILE A 102 7.68 16.42 4.82
C ILE A 102 7.88 15.81 6.22
N SER A 103 7.25 16.39 7.23
CA SER A 103 7.17 15.82 8.57
C SER A 103 6.00 14.86 8.69
N PHE A 104 6.04 13.98 9.70
CA PHE A 104 4.94 13.06 9.98
C PHE A 104 3.65 13.79 10.33
N GLY A 105 3.73 14.87 11.13
CA GLY A 105 2.57 15.70 11.47
C GLY A 105 1.92 16.30 10.22
N LYS A 106 2.72 16.81 9.27
CA LYS A 106 2.18 17.37 8.01
C LYS A 106 1.58 16.30 7.11
N ALA A 107 2.15 15.09 7.10
CA ALA A 107 1.55 13.97 6.37
C ALA A 107 0.18 13.58 6.95
N LEU A 108 0.05 13.55 8.28
CA LEU A 108 -1.24 13.29 8.94
C LEU A 108 -2.26 14.41 8.67
N GLU A 109 -1.84 15.68 8.66
CA GLU A 109 -2.69 16.83 8.30
C GLU A 109 -3.28 16.64 6.90
N ILE A 110 -2.45 16.33 5.88
CA ILE A 110 -2.91 16.08 4.50
C ILE A 110 -3.95 14.94 4.46
N LEU A 111 -3.70 13.82 5.14
CA LEU A 111 -4.65 12.71 5.17
C LEU A 111 -5.95 13.06 5.89
N CYS A 112 -5.87 13.84 6.98
CA CYS A 112 -7.07 14.32 7.70
C CYS A 112 -7.90 15.27 6.85
N ASP A 113 -7.26 16.17 6.08
CA ASP A 113 -7.93 17.09 5.16
C ASP A 113 -8.65 16.31 4.06
N LYS A 114 -7.98 15.32 3.45
CA LYS A 114 -8.60 14.44 2.45
C LYS A 114 -9.79 13.67 3.01
N LEU A 115 -9.71 13.19 4.25
CA LEU A 115 -10.83 12.51 4.93
C LEU A 115 -11.96 13.47 5.31
N ALA A 116 -11.69 14.75 5.48
CA ALA A 116 -12.73 15.77 5.70
C ALA A 116 -13.45 16.11 4.38
N GLU A 117 -12.71 16.17 3.26
CA GLU A 117 -13.27 16.37 1.92
C GLU A 117 -14.06 15.14 1.44
N HIS A 118 -13.62 13.93 1.79
CA HIS A 118 -14.17 12.64 1.35
C HIS A 118 -14.52 11.73 2.54
N PRO A 119 -15.57 12.01 3.31
CA PRO A 119 -15.88 11.32 4.57
C PRO A 119 -16.33 9.85 4.41
N THR A 120 -16.60 9.41 3.19
CA THR A 120 -16.88 8.00 2.89
C THR A 120 -15.65 7.12 2.83
N GLU A 121 -14.47 7.74 2.72
CA GLU A 121 -13.19 7.08 2.61
C GLU A 121 -12.58 6.79 3.99
N PHE A 122 -11.55 5.95 4.00
CA PHE A 122 -10.61 5.78 5.12
C PHE A 122 -9.19 5.66 4.58
N ALA A 123 -8.21 5.85 5.45
CA ALA A 123 -6.81 5.61 5.14
C ALA A 123 -6.21 4.55 6.07
N ILE A 124 -5.21 3.82 5.57
CA ILE A 124 -4.34 2.96 6.38
C ILE A 124 -2.94 3.56 6.36
N VAL A 125 -2.36 3.78 7.52
CA VAL A 125 -0.96 4.20 7.66
C VAL A 125 -0.16 3.02 8.22
N LEU A 126 0.67 2.41 7.37
CA LEU A 126 1.68 1.46 7.79
C LEU A 126 2.89 2.23 8.30
N MET A 127 3.38 1.88 9.50
CA MET A 127 4.48 2.60 10.12
C MET A 127 5.61 1.66 10.55
N ARG A 128 6.82 2.19 10.50
CA ARG A 128 7.96 1.67 11.26
C ARG A 128 8.87 2.82 11.62
N GLU A 129 9.66 2.66 12.69
CA GLU A 129 10.79 3.53 12.93
C GLU A 129 11.83 3.33 11.84
N GLU A 130 12.32 4.41 11.25
CA GLU A 130 13.41 4.38 10.30
C GLU A 130 14.26 5.64 10.47
N SER A 131 15.41 5.49 11.08
CA SER A 131 16.37 6.58 11.19
C SER A 131 17.78 6.07 10.92
N ASP A 132 18.58 6.96 10.39
CA ASP A 132 20.02 6.78 10.28
C ASP A 132 20.74 7.21 11.58
N SER A 133 19.98 7.70 12.56
CA SER A 133 20.51 8.19 13.80
C SER A 133 21.03 7.05 14.66
N GLU A 134 22.32 7.08 14.96
CA GLU A 134 22.91 6.28 16.04
C GLU A 134 22.52 6.82 17.43
N ASN A 135 21.75 7.93 17.47
CA ASN A 135 21.33 8.56 18.70
C ASN A 135 20.27 7.72 19.43
N SER A 136 20.72 6.92 20.38
CA SER A 136 19.89 6.06 21.20
C SER A 136 18.82 6.84 22.00
N THR A 137 19.07 8.10 22.33
CA THR A 137 18.12 8.96 23.05
C THR A 137 16.94 9.32 22.17
N GLU A 138 17.16 9.72 20.93
CA GLU A 138 16.09 10.02 19.96
C GLU A 138 15.25 8.78 19.66
N ARG A 139 15.90 7.62 19.46
CA ARG A 139 15.18 6.35 19.27
C ARG A 139 14.30 5.98 20.48
N ALA A 140 14.78 6.23 21.70
CA ALA A 140 14.03 5.97 22.92
C ALA A 140 12.77 6.86 23.05
N LEU A 141 12.75 8.04 22.42
CA LEU A 141 11.60 8.96 22.41
C LEU A 141 10.55 8.57 21.35
N TRP A 142 10.91 7.77 20.35
CA TRP A 142 10.02 7.45 19.23
C TRP A 142 8.64 6.92 19.67
N PRO A 143 8.54 5.93 20.60
CA PRO A 143 7.24 5.37 20.97
C PRO A 143 6.26 6.41 21.51
N SER A 144 6.72 7.27 22.40
CA SER A 144 5.89 8.30 23.02
C SER A 144 5.56 9.45 22.07
N THR A 145 6.53 9.83 21.21
CA THR A 145 6.35 10.94 20.25
C THR A 145 5.37 10.57 19.15
N VAL A 146 5.44 9.34 18.62
CA VAL A 146 4.48 8.83 17.64
C VAL A 146 3.09 8.68 18.27
N GLY A 147 2.99 8.10 19.46
CA GLY A 147 1.71 7.96 20.14
C GLY A 147 1.04 9.32 20.39
N LYS A 148 1.80 10.33 20.83
CA LYS A 148 1.30 11.71 20.97
C LYS A 148 0.83 12.30 19.62
N ALA A 149 1.54 12.07 18.54
CA ALA A 149 1.14 12.56 17.22
C ALA A 149 -0.19 11.93 16.76
N ILE A 150 -0.38 10.63 17.02
CA ILE A 150 -1.64 9.92 16.70
C ILE A 150 -2.78 10.41 17.61
N GLU A 151 -2.53 10.57 18.90
CA GLU A 151 -3.54 11.08 19.86
C GLU A 151 -4.01 12.49 19.50
N ASN A 152 -3.12 13.34 18.99
CA ASN A 152 -3.43 14.72 18.61
C ASN A 152 -4.46 14.84 17.48
N ILE A 153 -4.61 13.85 16.59
CA ILE A 153 -5.64 13.85 15.56
C ILE A 153 -7.01 13.34 16.06
N GLY A 154 -7.07 12.95 17.32
CA GLY A 154 -8.31 12.61 18.03
C GLY A 154 -9.12 11.51 17.34
N ASP A 155 -10.41 11.75 17.12
CA ASP A 155 -11.33 10.77 16.54
C ASP A 155 -11.05 10.43 15.07
N LYS A 156 -10.14 11.14 14.42
CA LYS A 156 -9.63 10.77 13.10
C LYS A 156 -8.73 9.52 13.17
N ALA A 157 -8.14 9.19 14.32
CA ALA A 157 -7.42 7.94 14.50
C ALA A 157 -8.39 6.82 14.90
N ALA A 158 -8.42 5.75 14.12
CA ALA A 158 -9.31 4.62 14.36
C ALA A 158 -8.88 3.78 15.58
N ILE A 159 -9.84 3.27 16.34
CA ILE A 159 -9.64 2.15 17.26
C ILE A 159 -9.62 0.88 16.39
N PHE A 160 -8.50 0.17 16.37
CA PHE A 160 -8.37 -1.03 15.55
C PHE A 160 -9.15 -2.20 16.17
N SER A 161 -9.84 -2.94 15.30
CA SER A 161 -10.43 -4.24 15.64
C SER A 161 -10.06 -5.25 14.55
N PRO A 162 -9.76 -6.53 14.90
CA PRO A 162 -9.48 -7.60 13.92
C PRO A 162 -10.54 -7.74 12.83
N ALA A 163 -11.81 -7.59 13.19
CA ALA A 163 -12.97 -7.69 12.29
C ALA A 163 -13.53 -6.33 11.88
N MET A 164 -12.72 -5.27 11.92
CA MET A 164 -13.14 -3.91 11.56
C MET A 164 -13.79 -3.88 10.18
N LYS A 165 -14.92 -3.21 10.11
CA LYS A 165 -15.71 -3.05 8.89
C LYS A 165 -15.46 -1.70 8.24
N VAL A 166 -15.83 -1.59 6.97
CA VAL A 166 -15.75 -0.34 6.20
C VAL A 166 -16.47 0.79 6.93
N GLY A 167 -17.71 0.56 7.42
CA GLY A 167 -18.49 1.56 8.13
C GLY A 167 -17.81 2.08 9.42
N ASP A 168 -17.05 1.23 10.13
CA ASP A 168 -16.31 1.60 11.35
C ASP A 168 -15.12 2.54 11.06
N ALA A 169 -14.56 2.43 9.86
CA ALA A 169 -13.35 3.12 9.45
C ALA A 169 -13.58 4.41 8.67
N ARG A 170 -14.79 4.64 8.12
CA ARG A 170 -15.07 5.84 7.33
C ARG A 170 -14.69 7.12 8.06
N GLY A 171 -14.02 8.04 7.35
CA GLY A 171 -13.52 9.30 7.87
C GLY A 171 -12.32 9.19 8.83
N LYS A 172 -11.68 8.00 8.92
CA LYS A 172 -10.60 7.74 9.89
C LYS A 172 -9.32 7.20 9.25
N ILE A 173 -8.23 7.30 10.00
CA ILE A 173 -6.93 6.69 9.69
C ILE A 173 -6.74 5.47 10.60
N ILE A 174 -6.44 4.33 10.00
CA ILE A 174 -6.09 3.09 10.69
C ILE A 174 -4.56 3.01 10.75
N PHE A 175 -4.00 3.07 11.96
CA PHE A 175 -2.55 2.95 12.15
C PHE A 175 -2.16 1.50 12.41
N ILE A 176 -1.20 0.99 11.63
CA ILE A 176 -0.64 -0.36 11.78
C ILE A 176 0.88 -0.23 11.79
N SER A 177 1.52 -0.52 12.91
CA SER A 177 2.95 -0.28 13.12
C SER A 177 3.75 -1.56 13.31
N ARG A 178 4.97 -1.59 12.78
CA ARG A 178 5.96 -2.64 13.07
C ARG A 178 6.63 -2.45 14.44
N ASN A 179 6.65 -1.22 14.94
CA ASN A 179 7.25 -0.85 16.21
C ASN A 179 6.16 -0.49 17.22
N ALA A 180 6.34 -0.93 18.46
CA ALA A 180 5.42 -0.55 19.55
C ALA A 180 5.52 0.96 19.84
N TYR A 181 4.39 1.60 20.06
CA TYR A 181 4.31 2.99 20.52
C TYR A 181 3.40 3.08 21.77
N THR A 182 3.51 4.18 22.48
CA THR A 182 2.89 4.38 23.79
C THR A 182 2.20 5.73 23.88
N GLY A 183 1.33 5.93 24.89
CA GLY A 183 0.61 7.20 25.09
C GLY A 183 -0.60 7.37 24.18
N CYS A 184 -0.98 6.32 23.45
CA CYS A 184 -2.17 6.24 22.62
C CYS A 184 -2.63 4.79 22.58
N ASN A 185 -3.94 4.56 22.64
CA ASN A 185 -4.53 3.22 22.51
C ASN A 185 -5.20 2.98 21.15
N ARG A 186 -4.96 3.83 20.18
CA ARG A 186 -5.52 3.74 18.82
C ARG A 186 -4.54 3.05 17.89
N GLY A 187 -5.05 2.23 16.96
CA GLY A 187 -4.24 1.46 16.00
C GLY A 187 -3.79 0.09 16.50
N ALA A 188 -2.78 -0.47 15.87
CA ALA A 188 -2.34 -1.84 16.09
C ALA A 188 -0.84 -2.05 15.81
N ILE A 189 -0.29 -3.14 16.37
CA ILE A 189 1.12 -3.53 16.22
C ILE A 189 1.22 -4.83 15.45
N ILE A 190 2.13 -4.90 14.47
CA ILE A 190 2.46 -6.12 13.74
C ILE A 190 3.55 -6.89 14.48
N LYS A 191 3.36 -8.21 14.59
CA LYS A 191 4.38 -9.16 15.04
C LYS A 191 4.62 -10.21 13.97
N GLY A 192 5.86 -10.67 13.84
CA GLY A 192 6.23 -11.72 12.88
C GLY A 192 6.44 -11.23 11.44
N TRP A 193 6.83 -9.95 11.25
CA TRP A 193 7.22 -9.43 9.94
C TRP A 193 8.39 -10.21 9.35
N SER A 194 8.35 -10.50 8.05
CA SER A 194 9.40 -11.25 7.34
C SER A 194 9.77 -10.61 6.02
N HIS A 195 11.05 -10.62 5.70
CA HIS A 195 11.60 -10.18 4.40
C HIS A 195 11.99 -11.36 3.50
N SER A 196 11.60 -12.59 3.85
CA SER A 196 11.91 -13.76 3.05
C SER A 196 11.11 -13.79 1.74
N PRO A 197 11.64 -14.44 0.67
CA PRO A 197 10.89 -14.64 -0.58
C PRO A 197 9.60 -15.43 -0.39
N GLN A 198 9.54 -16.32 0.61
CA GLN A 198 8.33 -17.10 0.92
C GLN A 198 7.26 -16.26 1.63
N GLY A 199 7.63 -15.07 2.14
CA GLY A 199 6.75 -14.28 2.99
C GLY A 199 6.46 -14.96 4.32
N THR A 200 5.37 -14.60 4.97
CA THR A 200 4.87 -15.26 6.17
C THR A 200 3.35 -15.37 6.16
N THR A 201 2.84 -16.43 6.78
CA THR A 201 1.40 -16.63 7.04
C THR A 201 1.08 -16.63 8.54
N ASN A 202 2.10 -16.44 9.38
CA ASN A 202 2.01 -16.55 10.85
C ASN A 202 2.23 -15.20 11.56
N ALA A 203 2.23 -14.09 10.80
CA ALA A 203 2.26 -12.76 11.38
C ALA A 203 0.89 -12.42 11.99
N THR A 204 0.88 -11.46 12.89
CA THR A 204 -0.34 -10.97 13.55
C THR A 204 -0.37 -9.46 13.61
N ILE A 205 -1.60 -8.92 13.66
CA ILE A 205 -1.87 -7.51 13.93
C ILE A 205 -2.64 -7.47 15.26
N THR A 206 -2.05 -6.88 16.29
CA THR A 206 -2.60 -6.82 17.65
C THR A 206 -3.09 -5.41 17.96
N SER A 207 -4.35 -5.26 18.32
CA SER A 207 -4.98 -4.00 18.76
C SER A 207 -4.26 -3.43 19.99
N LEU A 208 -4.09 -2.12 20.03
CA LEU A 208 -3.56 -1.41 21.20
C LEU A 208 -4.63 -1.11 22.26
N THR A 209 -5.89 -1.33 21.91
CA THR A 209 -7.02 -1.03 22.81
C THR A 209 -7.35 -2.20 23.75
N ASP A 210 -7.38 -3.41 23.21
CA ASP A 210 -7.92 -4.60 23.88
C ASP A 210 -7.10 -5.88 23.67
N ASP A 211 -5.90 -5.75 23.08
CA ASP A 211 -5.00 -6.87 22.70
C ASP A 211 -5.61 -7.90 21.73
N ALA A 212 -6.78 -7.61 21.16
CA ALA A 212 -7.40 -8.46 20.15
C ALA A 212 -6.51 -8.60 18.92
N THR A 213 -6.39 -9.82 18.40
CA THR A 213 -5.39 -10.16 17.37
C THR A 213 -6.03 -10.66 16.10
N ALA A 214 -5.68 -10.03 14.96
CA ALA A 214 -5.95 -10.52 13.61
C ALA A 214 -4.77 -11.35 13.10
N ARG A 215 -5.07 -12.34 12.23
CA ARG A 215 -4.05 -13.03 11.45
C ARG A 215 -3.57 -12.13 10.31
N LEU A 216 -2.27 -12.17 10.02
CA LEU A 216 -1.65 -11.46 8.90
C LEU A 216 -0.83 -12.44 8.06
N GLN A 217 -1.08 -12.46 6.77
CA GLN A 217 -0.18 -13.04 5.78
C GLN A 217 0.45 -11.92 4.96
N MET A 218 1.73 -12.03 4.67
CA MET A 218 2.42 -10.97 3.99
C MET A 218 3.63 -11.44 3.17
N GLN A 219 4.05 -10.60 2.25
CA GLN A 219 5.28 -10.69 1.51
C GLN A 219 5.94 -9.30 1.44
N ASP A 220 7.20 -9.22 1.84
CA ASP A 220 8.03 -8.01 1.73
C ASP A 220 9.48 -8.39 1.33
N TYR A 221 9.61 -9.09 0.19
CA TYR A 221 10.92 -9.37 -0.39
C TYR A 221 11.38 -8.18 -1.22
N TYR A 222 12.18 -7.28 -0.63
CA TYR A 222 12.44 -5.94 -1.16
C TYR A 222 13.74 -5.80 -1.99
N ALA A 223 14.65 -6.79 -1.98
CA ALA A 223 15.98 -6.69 -2.57
C ALA A 223 16.22 -7.67 -3.77
N PRO A 224 15.45 -7.58 -4.88
CA PRO A 224 15.65 -8.41 -6.06
C PRO A 224 16.85 -7.93 -6.90
N THR A 225 18.05 -8.10 -6.38
CA THR A 225 19.29 -7.48 -6.88
C THR A 225 19.91 -8.12 -8.11
N ASP A 226 19.56 -9.38 -8.40
CA ASP A 226 20.01 -10.15 -9.57
C ASP A 226 18.83 -10.86 -10.23
N LYS A 227 19.08 -11.54 -11.35
CA LYS A 227 18.02 -12.19 -12.15
C LYS A 227 17.28 -13.30 -11.40
N GLU A 228 17.97 -14.07 -10.56
CA GLU A 228 17.39 -15.15 -9.78
C GLU A 228 16.46 -14.57 -8.69
N LYS A 229 16.94 -13.57 -7.96
CA LYS A 229 16.14 -12.85 -6.96
C LYS A 229 14.97 -12.08 -7.57
N GLN A 230 15.14 -11.58 -8.80
CA GLN A 230 14.05 -10.95 -9.54
C GLN A 230 12.93 -11.94 -9.84
N LYS A 231 13.27 -13.15 -10.29
CA LYS A 231 12.28 -14.21 -10.48
C LYS A 231 11.65 -14.65 -9.17
N ALA A 232 12.43 -14.80 -8.12
CA ALA A 232 11.91 -15.10 -6.78
C ALA A 232 10.94 -14.02 -6.26
N LYS A 233 11.19 -12.74 -6.58
CA LYS A 233 10.25 -11.64 -6.26
C LYS A 233 8.94 -11.76 -7.02
N GLU A 234 8.96 -12.07 -8.31
CA GLU A 234 7.77 -12.30 -9.13
C GLU A 234 6.93 -13.43 -8.54
N GLU A 235 7.57 -14.56 -8.25
CA GLU A 235 6.93 -15.72 -7.63
C GLU A 235 6.35 -15.39 -6.25
N ALA A 236 7.08 -14.65 -5.41
CA ALA A 236 6.64 -14.24 -4.08
C ALA A 236 5.39 -13.35 -4.12
N VAL A 237 5.36 -12.38 -5.06
CA VAL A 237 4.20 -11.49 -5.25
C VAL A 237 2.98 -12.29 -5.71
N LEU A 238 3.13 -13.16 -6.71
CA LEU A 238 2.02 -13.97 -7.23
C LEU A 238 1.51 -14.99 -6.21
N GLN A 239 2.40 -15.63 -5.44
CA GLN A 239 2.00 -16.54 -4.36
C GLN A 239 1.24 -15.81 -3.25
N CYS A 240 1.66 -14.60 -2.88
CA CYS A 240 0.94 -13.80 -1.89
C CYS A 240 -0.44 -13.38 -2.42
N LEU A 241 -0.54 -13.03 -3.69
CA LEU A 241 -1.81 -12.73 -4.36
C LEU A 241 -2.75 -13.95 -4.37
N GLN A 242 -2.24 -15.15 -4.67
CA GLN A 242 -3.02 -16.39 -4.61
C GLN A 242 -3.51 -16.70 -3.18
N ARG A 243 -2.67 -16.46 -2.17
CA ARG A 243 -3.09 -16.60 -0.77
C ARG A 243 -4.20 -15.61 -0.40
N ALA A 244 -4.12 -14.36 -0.85
CA ALA A 244 -5.16 -13.37 -0.64
C ALA A 244 -6.52 -13.83 -1.21
N ALA A 245 -6.50 -14.42 -2.40
CA ALA A 245 -7.71 -14.92 -3.08
C ALA A 245 -8.46 -16.01 -2.31
N SER A 246 -7.74 -16.79 -1.51
CA SER A 246 -8.30 -17.91 -0.72
C SER A 246 -8.37 -17.62 0.78
N ALA A 247 -7.99 -16.41 1.19
CA ALA A 247 -7.98 -16.03 2.60
C ALA A 247 -9.40 -15.90 3.15
N PRO A 248 -9.67 -16.37 4.38
CA PRO A 248 -10.87 -15.97 5.12
C PRO A 248 -10.96 -14.45 5.27
N ALA A 249 -12.18 -13.92 5.36
CA ALA A 249 -12.44 -12.48 5.38
C ALA A 249 -11.88 -11.74 6.63
N ASP A 250 -11.39 -12.47 7.62
CA ASP A 250 -10.73 -11.98 8.84
C ASP A 250 -9.19 -12.02 8.77
N VAL A 251 -8.62 -12.51 7.66
CA VAL A 251 -7.17 -12.60 7.46
C VAL A 251 -6.69 -11.43 6.63
N TRP A 252 -5.88 -10.58 7.25
CA TRP A 252 -5.25 -9.46 6.57
C TRP A 252 -4.15 -9.95 5.62
N THR A 253 -4.05 -9.31 4.48
CA THR A 253 -2.97 -9.57 3.51
C THR A 253 -2.25 -8.27 3.17
N ILE A 254 -0.91 -8.29 3.25
CA ILE A 254 -0.06 -7.19 2.78
C ILE A 254 0.95 -7.74 1.79
N ASN A 255 0.94 -7.21 0.57
CA ASN A 255 1.80 -7.66 -0.52
C ASN A 255 2.61 -6.47 -1.07
N PHE A 256 3.91 -6.44 -0.80
CA PHE A 256 4.80 -5.42 -1.32
C PHE A 256 5.23 -5.75 -2.75
N LEU A 257 4.73 -5.01 -3.73
CA LEU A 257 5.22 -5.05 -5.10
C LEU A 257 6.53 -4.26 -5.25
N SER A 258 6.76 -3.36 -4.31
CA SER A 258 7.97 -2.55 -4.22
C SER A 258 9.24 -3.39 -4.11
N GLY A 259 10.33 -2.81 -4.53
CA GLY A 259 11.65 -3.42 -4.44
C GLY A 259 12.65 -2.72 -5.33
N TYR A 260 13.93 -2.95 -5.08
CA TYR A 260 14.97 -2.33 -5.88
C TYR A 260 15.83 -3.37 -6.60
N SER A 261 16.12 -3.11 -7.87
CA SER A 261 17.16 -3.81 -8.60
C SER A 261 18.42 -2.95 -8.62
N ASN A 262 19.53 -3.49 -8.14
CA ASN A 262 20.78 -2.75 -8.10
C ASN A 262 21.38 -2.53 -9.49
N ARG A 263 22.04 -1.38 -9.64
CA ARG A 263 23.06 -1.20 -10.67
C ARG A 263 24.44 -1.15 -10.00
N TRP A 264 25.34 -1.92 -10.52
CA TRP A 264 26.73 -1.93 -10.10
C TRP A 264 27.42 -0.61 -10.48
N LEU A 265 27.91 0.13 -9.50
CA LEU A 265 28.90 1.18 -9.66
C LEU A 265 30.11 0.77 -8.82
N GLY A 266 30.81 -0.26 -9.29
CA GLY A 266 32.15 -0.64 -8.85
C GLY A 266 32.26 -1.43 -7.55
N PHE A 267 31.63 -1.07 -6.41
CA PHE A 267 31.99 -1.70 -5.12
C PHE A 267 30.82 -1.94 -4.15
N THR A 268 29.67 -1.35 -4.31
CA THR A 268 28.53 -1.59 -3.42
C THR A 268 27.21 -1.46 -4.19
N PRO A 269 26.26 -2.38 -3.99
CA PRO A 269 24.94 -2.24 -4.58
C PRO A 269 24.15 -1.14 -3.88
N PHE A 270 23.78 -0.09 -4.59
CA PHE A 270 22.93 0.98 -4.09
C PHE A 270 21.49 0.83 -4.59
N ALA A 271 20.52 1.05 -3.69
CA ALA A 271 19.15 1.29 -4.05
C ALA A 271 19.04 2.65 -4.76
N THR A 272 18.75 2.65 -6.06
CA THR A 272 18.58 3.87 -6.84
C THR A 272 17.13 4.06 -7.22
N THR A 273 16.69 5.31 -7.40
CA THR A 273 15.36 5.60 -7.96
C THR A 273 15.11 4.85 -9.27
N SER A 274 16.10 4.74 -10.16
CA SER A 274 16.00 3.92 -11.36
C SER A 274 15.88 2.41 -11.08
N GLY A 275 16.40 1.93 -9.95
CA GLY A 275 16.23 0.55 -9.49
C GLY A 275 14.80 0.24 -9.10
N TYR A 276 14.14 1.13 -8.38
CA TYR A 276 12.71 1.04 -8.06
C TYR A 276 11.84 1.12 -9.32
N LYS A 277 12.15 2.06 -10.23
CA LYS A 277 11.43 2.18 -11.53
C LYS A 277 11.50 0.91 -12.36
N ARG A 278 12.67 0.29 -12.48
CA ARG A 278 12.83 -0.99 -13.19
C ARG A 278 12.07 -2.14 -12.52
N ASN A 279 12.02 -2.15 -11.20
CA ASN A 279 11.24 -3.16 -10.49
C ASN A 279 9.74 -2.96 -10.74
N ALA A 280 9.22 -1.74 -10.63
CA ALA A 280 7.81 -1.42 -10.93
C ALA A 280 7.45 -1.80 -12.37
N GLN A 281 8.26 -1.39 -13.36
CA GLN A 281 8.10 -1.74 -14.79
C GLN A 281 8.01 -3.26 -15.03
N ARG A 282 8.62 -4.06 -14.17
CA ARG A 282 8.63 -5.52 -14.29
C ARG A 282 7.47 -6.17 -13.54
N ILE A 283 7.17 -5.72 -12.31
CA ILE A 283 6.23 -6.39 -11.41
C ILE A 283 4.78 -5.97 -11.70
N HIS A 284 4.52 -4.69 -11.98
CA HIS A 284 3.16 -4.20 -12.14
C HIS A 284 2.42 -4.89 -13.30
N PRO A 285 3.00 -5.04 -14.51
CA PRO A 285 2.33 -5.75 -15.62
C PRO A 285 1.95 -7.20 -15.29
N ILE A 286 2.84 -7.92 -14.59
CA ILE A 286 2.59 -9.31 -14.19
C ILE A 286 1.34 -9.41 -13.28
N VAL A 287 1.18 -8.47 -12.37
CA VAL A 287 0.01 -8.41 -11.48
C VAL A 287 -1.24 -7.96 -12.24
N ILE A 288 -1.14 -6.97 -13.12
CA ILE A 288 -2.23 -6.51 -13.98
C ILE A 288 -2.75 -7.68 -14.83
N ASP A 289 -1.87 -8.43 -15.47
CA ASP A 289 -2.21 -9.60 -16.28
C ASP A 289 -2.90 -10.67 -15.42
N SER A 290 -2.35 -10.97 -14.24
CA SER A 290 -2.92 -11.94 -13.32
C SER A 290 -4.35 -11.56 -12.87
N LEU A 291 -4.57 -10.30 -12.49
CA LEU A 291 -5.88 -9.78 -12.06
C LEU A 291 -6.87 -9.62 -13.23
N THR A 292 -6.36 -9.47 -14.44
CA THR A 292 -7.19 -9.44 -15.67
C THR A 292 -7.67 -10.84 -16.02
N ALA A 293 -6.76 -11.82 -15.99
CA ALA A 293 -7.08 -13.21 -16.28
C ALA A 293 -8.01 -13.84 -15.23
N LYS A 294 -7.81 -13.51 -13.96
CA LYS A 294 -8.60 -14.03 -12.84
C LYS A 294 -8.83 -12.94 -11.80
N PRO A 295 -10.00 -12.26 -11.82
CA PRO A 295 -10.40 -11.33 -10.77
C PRO A 295 -10.44 -12.00 -9.39
N GLN A 296 -9.86 -11.32 -8.37
CA GLN A 296 -9.78 -11.87 -7.01
C GLN A 296 -9.43 -10.80 -5.98
N PRO A 297 -9.79 -10.96 -4.69
CA PRO A 297 -9.30 -10.08 -3.62
C PRO A 297 -7.76 -10.05 -3.58
N THR A 298 -7.20 -8.89 -3.26
CA THR A 298 -5.74 -8.70 -3.24
C THR A 298 -5.17 -8.42 -1.86
N GLY A 299 -6.00 -7.96 -0.90
CA GLY A 299 -5.51 -7.32 0.30
C GLY A 299 -4.87 -5.96 -0.02
N ILE A 300 -3.97 -5.50 0.84
CA ILE A 300 -3.22 -4.26 0.66
C ILE A 300 -2.01 -4.55 -0.24
N MET A 301 -1.93 -3.84 -1.38
CA MET A 301 -0.82 -3.96 -2.33
C MET A 301 0.05 -2.70 -2.30
N MET A 302 1.28 -2.82 -1.78
CA MET A 302 2.21 -1.70 -1.60
C MET A 302 3.07 -1.50 -2.85
N LEU A 303 2.86 -0.38 -3.53
CA LEU A 303 3.41 -0.05 -4.84
C LEU A 303 4.54 0.98 -4.76
N ASP A 304 5.53 0.86 -5.64
CA ASP A 304 6.37 1.98 -6.04
C ASP A 304 5.68 2.72 -7.20
N PHE A 305 5.81 4.05 -7.25
CA PHE A 305 5.22 4.91 -8.30
C PHE A 305 3.71 4.73 -8.50
N ALA A 306 2.98 4.54 -7.40
CA ALA A 306 1.52 4.44 -7.39
C ALA A 306 0.88 5.68 -8.06
N GLY A 307 -0.09 5.44 -8.95
CA GLY A 307 -0.77 6.50 -9.70
C GLY A 307 0.03 7.10 -10.86
N CYS A 308 1.23 6.59 -11.19
CA CYS A 308 2.08 7.14 -12.23
C CYS A 308 2.49 6.07 -13.26
N ASP A 309 1.99 6.17 -14.50
CA ASP A 309 2.28 5.16 -15.55
C ASP A 309 3.64 5.37 -16.21
N LYS A 310 4.09 6.63 -16.29
CA LYS A 310 5.37 6.98 -16.92
C LYS A 310 6.16 7.93 -16.04
N THR A 311 7.42 7.60 -15.81
CA THR A 311 8.33 8.41 -15.00
C THR A 311 9.56 8.79 -15.79
N GLY A 312 10.12 9.99 -15.56
CA GLY A 312 11.32 10.45 -16.24
C GLY A 312 12.54 9.57 -15.97
N GLY A 313 13.45 9.48 -16.93
CA GLY A 313 14.65 8.63 -16.86
C GLY A 313 15.74 9.14 -15.92
N GLY A 314 15.65 10.38 -15.41
CA GLY A 314 16.72 11.05 -14.65
C GLY A 314 17.92 11.43 -15.51
N ILE A 315 18.99 11.92 -14.87
CA ILE A 315 20.16 12.52 -15.54
C ILE A 315 20.91 11.52 -16.47
N TRP A 316 20.79 10.22 -16.19
CA TRP A 316 21.53 9.17 -16.88
C TRP A 316 20.68 8.28 -17.81
N HIS A 317 19.37 8.53 -17.89
CA HIS A 317 18.45 7.76 -18.71
C HIS A 317 17.59 8.68 -19.57
N TRP A 318 17.81 8.67 -20.87
CA TRP A 318 17.10 9.49 -21.87
C TRP A 318 15.67 8.99 -22.14
N SER A 319 15.38 7.72 -21.80
CA SER A 319 14.06 7.11 -21.96
C SER A 319 13.27 7.13 -20.66
N ALA A 320 11.98 7.39 -20.76
CA ALA A 320 11.04 7.23 -19.67
C ALA A 320 10.93 5.75 -19.25
N PHE A 321 10.63 5.51 -17.98
CA PHE A 321 10.22 4.18 -17.49
C PHE A 321 8.70 4.09 -17.56
N GLU A 322 8.18 2.99 -18.05
CA GLU A 322 6.76 2.65 -17.97
C GLU A 322 6.51 1.91 -16.67
N THR A 323 5.94 2.60 -15.69
CA THR A 323 5.73 2.09 -14.32
C THR A 323 4.33 1.53 -14.09
N PHE A 324 3.37 1.77 -15.03
CA PHE A 324 2.00 1.26 -14.97
C PHE A 324 1.29 1.52 -13.62
N GLY A 325 1.64 2.64 -12.97
CA GLY A 325 1.23 2.92 -11.61
C GLY A 325 -0.24 3.33 -11.48
N ALA A 326 -0.80 4.05 -12.45
CA ALA A 326 -2.22 4.37 -12.50
C ALA A 326 -3.04 3.13 -12.90
N GLU A 327 -2.61 2.42 -13.95
CA GLU A 327 -3.29 1.22 -14.42
C GLU A 327 -3.41 0.14 -13.33
N ILE A 328 -2.35 -0.11 -12.55
CA ILE A 328 -2.40 -1.10 -11.48
C ILE A 328 -3.27 -0.65 -10.30
N VAL A 329 -3.29 0.64 -9.96
CA VAL A 329 -4.19 1.19 -8.93
C VAL A 329 -5.63 0.94 -9.32
N ASP A 330 -6.04 1.30 -10.54
CA ASP A 330 -7.39 1.08 -11.06
C ASP A 330 -7.74 -0.42 -11.07
N LYS A 331 -6.78 -1.25 -11.47
CA LYS A 331 -6.95 -2.70 -11.51
C LYS A 331 -7.20 -3.29 -10.11
N ILE A 332 -6.49 -2.80 -9.08
CA ILE A 332 -6.69 -3.23 -7.69
C ILE A 332 -8.05 -2.76 -7.18
N ILE A 333 -8.40 -1.48 -7.35
CA ILE A 333 -9.69 -0.93 -6.93
C ILE A 333 -10.83 -1.74 -7.54
N GLY A 334 -10.76 -2.02 -8.84
CA GLY A 334 -11.78 -2.76 -9.58
C GLY A 334 -12.04 -4.18 -9.05
N GLN A 335 -11.13 -4.79 -8.27
CA GLN A 335 -11.38 -6.11 -7.67
C GLN A 335 -12.45 -6.08 -6.56
N ASN A 336 -12.74 -4.90 -6.00
CA ASN A 336 -13.76 -4.77 -4.96
C ASN A 336 -15.19 -4.87 -5.49
N PHE A 337 -15.38 -4.75 -6.80
CA PHE A 337 -16.68 -4.60 -7.46
C PHE A 337 -16.99 -5.71 -8.47
N LYS A 338 -16.29 -6.84 -8.35
CA LYS A 338 -16.45 -8.02 -9.24
C LYS A 338 -17.07 -9.20 -8.54
#